data_6229d04b30822e66e5c5b7b72eac73c7
#
_entry.id   6229d04b30822e66e5c5b7b72eac73c7
#
_cell.length_a   1.000
_cell.length_b   1.000
_cell.length_c   1.000
_cell.angle_alpha   90.00
_cell.angle_beta   90.00
_cell.angle_gamma   90.00
#
_symmetry.space_group_name_H-M   'P 1'
#
loop_
_entity.id
_entity.type
_entity.pdbx_description
1 polymer ?
#
loop_
_entity_poly.entity_id
_entity_poly.type
_entity_poly.pdbx_seq_one_letter_code
_entity_poly.pdbx_strand_id
1 'polypeptide(L)'
;MEKEGMKSLFDISELAIMGLCEVIPSIPRVLKRIRQTVDDIMRVRPDVVISIDSWSFGSRVQKKLRALKTGIPQIHYVAPQVWAWKKKRARTMHKYVDRLLTLLPQEPKYFTPYGLATDFVGHPVIESPVVNGDGETFRRKYDIEDGQKIICLLPGSRHNEVSRLLPVFLQAAQILKQQHPELFFVIPTVKTVAQRVKAMLANAALPVLVVEGEEDRHNAMSASTAAIAASGTVALELAIADVPHVIGYKVAPLTAALVKHFLHIQFVNLSNILLGREIVPELLQERCVAANIVLYINRFLEQDSFYRYQKEGFEKVRTILGLGRQKPSENAADVVLGMIRRKEEA
;
A
#
# COMPACT_ATOMS: atom_id res chain seq x y z
N MET A 1 -2.88 -7.58 14.37
CA MET A 1 -3.98 -7.82 15.34
C MET A 1 -3.84 -9.19 16.00
N GLU A 2 -3.68 -10.31 15.28
CA GLU A 2 -3.43 -11.62 15.92
C GLU A 2 -2.13 -11.64 16.74
N LYS A 3 -1.07 -10.97 16.25
CA LYS A 3 0.18 -10.77 17.02
C LYS A 3 -0.04 -10.02 18.35
N GLU A 4 -1.12 -9.23 18.43
CA GLU A 4 -1.53 -8.47 19.62
C GLU A 4 -2.63 -9.20 20.42
N GLY A 5 -2.79 -10.50 20.22
CA GLY A 5 -3.69 -11.34 21.00
C GLY A 5 -5.15 -11.39 20.54
N MET A 6 -5.50 -10.71 19.42
CA MET A 6 -6.85 -10.79 18.89
C MET A 6 -7.12 -12.18 18.29
N LYS A 7 -8.24 -12.81 18.66
CA LYS A 7 -8.71 -14.05 18.02
C LYS A 7 -9.63 -13.73 16.86
N SER A 8 -9.27 -14.21 15.69
CA SER A 8 -10.08 -14.02 14.48
C SER A 8 -11.36 -14.85 14.52
N LEU A 9 -12.49 -14.27 14.17
CA LEU A 9 -13.79 -14.96 14.12
C LEU A 9 -13.85 -15.97 12.96
N PHE A 10 -13.09 -15.72 11.91
CA PHE A 10 -12.91 -16.58 10.74
C PHE A 10 -11.63 -16.18 9.99
N ASP A 11 -11.16 -17.02 9.09
CA ASP A 11 -9.97 -16.70 8.27
C ASP A 11 -10.28 -15.52 7.33
N ILE A 12 -9.56 -14.40 7.54
CA ILE A 12 -9.73 -13.18 6.74
C ILE A 12 -9.35 -13.36 5.26
N SER A 13 -8.52 -14.36 4.95
CA SER A 13 -8.16 -14.70 3.56
C SER A 13 -9.38 -15.04 2.70
N GLU A 14 -10.48 -15.51 3.31
CA GLU A 14 -11.75 -15.75 2.63
C GLU A 14 -12.38 -14.47 2.02
N LEU A 15 -11.98 -13.30 2.51
CA LEU A 15 -12.46 -11.99 2.03
C LEU A 15 -11.49 -11.35 1.01
N ALA A 16 -10.30 -11.92 0.80
CA ALA A 16 -9.29 -11.44 -0.13
C ALA A 16 -9.62 -11.79 -1.59
N ILE A 17 -10.82 -11.42 -2.02
CA ILE A 17 -11.38 -11.75 -3.34
C ILE A 17 -11.12 -10.61 -4.30
N MET A 18 -10.47 -10.89 -5.43
CA MET A 18 -10.18 -9.91 -6.48
C MET A 18 -10.57 -10.44 -7.86
N GLY A 19 -11.35 -9.63 -8.59
CA GLY A 19 -11.80 -9.94 -9.95
C GLY A 19 -13.26 -10.38 -10.02
N LEU A 20 -13.92 -9.99 -11.11
CA LEU A 20 -15.37 -10.26 -11.30
C LEU A 20 -15.69 -11.75 -11.27
N CYS A 21 -14.83 -12.60 -11.82
CA CYS A 21 -15.04 -14.05 -11.87
C CYS A 21 -14.97 -14.72 -10.50
N GLU A 22 -14.22 -14.13 -9.55
CA GLU A 22 -14.08 -14.65 -8.18
C GLU A 22 -15.13 -14.08 -7.24
N VAL A 23 -15.61 -12.86 -7.51
CA VAL A 23 -16.58 -12.15 -6.66
C VAL A 23 -17.94 -12.85 -6.67
N ILE A 24 -18.46 -13.24 -7.85
CA ILE A 24 -19.83 -13.81 -7.97
C ILE A 24 -19.97 -15.12 -7.17
N PRO A 25 -19.09 -16.12 -7.31
CA PRO A 25 -19.20 -17.38 -6.53
C PRO A 25 -19.00 -17.18 -5.02
N SER A 26 -18.31 -16.12 -4.61
CA SER A 26 -17.99 -15.84 -3.20
C SER A 26 -19.11 -15.09 -2.46
N ILE A 27 -20.09 -14.52 -3.15
CA ILE A 27 -21.17 -13.72 -2.55
C ILE A 27 -21.88 -14.45 -1.38
N PRO A 28 -22.30 -15.73 -1.48
CA PRO A 28 -22.96 -16.41 -0.37
C PRO A 28 -22.05 -16.51 0.88
N ARG A 29 -20.75 -16.80 0.66
CA ARG A 29 -19.76 -16.87 1.73
C ARG A 29 -19.59 -15.51 2.42
N VAL A 30 -19.40 -14.45 1.65
CA VAL A 30 -19.27 -13.08 2.18
C VAL A 30 -20.52 -12.67 2.97
N LEU A 31 -21.72 -12.99 2.48
CA LEU A 31 -22.96 -12.70 3.19
C LEU A 31 -23.09 -13.49 4.50
N LYS A 32 -22.65 -14.75 4.52
CA LYS A 32 -22.56 -15.56 5.74
C LYS A 32 -21.61 -14.92 6.76
N ARG A 33 -20.42 -14.49 6.33
CA ARG A 33 -19.44 -13.83 7.22
C ARG A 33 -19.95 -12.49 7.75
N ILE A 34 -20.64 -11.68 6.92
CA ILE A 34 -21.30 -10.45 7.38
C ILE A 34 -22.33 -10.76 8.47
N ARG A 35 -23.17 -11.79 8.28
CA ARG A 35 -24.16 -12.19 9.30
C ARG A 35 -23.45 -12.62 10.60
N GLN A 36 -22.49 -13.54 10.49
CA GLN A 36 -21.71 -14.03 11.63
C GLN A 36 -21.06 -12.88 12.41
N THR A 37 -20.47 -11.90 11.72
CA THR A 37 -19.86 -10.74 12.37
C THR A 37 -20.90 -9.88 13.10
N VAL A 38 -22.06 -9.63 12.48
CA VAL A 38 -23.14 -8.87 13.12
C VAL A 38 -23.69 -9.61 14.33
N ASP A 39 -23.92 -10.91 14.23
CA ASP A 39 -24.45 -11.73 15.34
C ASP A 39 -23.46 -11.75 16.51
N ASP A 40 -22.15 -11.84 16.23
CA ASP A 40 -21.10 -11.77 17.26
C ASP A 40 -21.05 -10.41 17.95
N ILE A 41 -21.10 -9.31 17.19
CA ILE A 41 -21.16 -7.94 17.74
C ILE A 41 -22.40 -7.76 18.63
N MET A 42 -23.54 -8.29 18.21
CA MET A 42 -24.78 -8.22 19.02
C MET A 42 -24.68 -9.04 20.29
N ARG A 43 -23.97 -10.16 20.28
CA ARG A 43 -23.71 -11.01 21.46
C ARG A 43 -22.75 -10.36 22.44
N VAL A 44 -21.63 -9.80 21.92
CA VAL A 44 -20.56 -9.20 22.73
C VAL A 44 -20.96 -7.82 23.24
N ARG A 45 -21.74 -7.05 22.47
CA ARG A 45 -22.13 -5.66 22.78
C ARG A 45 -20.94 -4.76 23.13
N PRO A 46 -19.98 -4.59 22.24
CA PRO A 46 -18.80 -3.77 22.50
C PRO A 46 -19.17 -2.28 22.63
N ASP A 47 -18.32 -1.51 23.29
CA ASP A 47 -18.49 -0.05 23.44
C ASP A 47 -18.34 0.69 22.12
N VAL A 48 -17.53 0.16 21.20
CA VAL A 48 -17.30 0.71 19.85
C VAL A 48 -17.03 -0.40 18.85
N VAL A 49 -17.50 -0.21 17.61
CA VAL A 49 -17.15 -1.09 16.46
C VAL A 49 -16.21 -0.33 15.53
N ILE A 50 -15.04 -0.90 15.29
CA ILE A 50 -14.05 -0.32 14.37
C ILE A 50 -13.93 -1.25 13.15
N SER A 51 -14.26 -0.74 11.97
CA SER A 51 -13.95 -1.42 10.71
C SER A 51 -12.66 -0.85 10.11
N ILE A 52 -11.74 -1.73 9.71
CA ILE A 52 -10.43 -1.35 9.19
C ILE A 52 -10.35 -1.75 7.72
N ASP A 53 -10.08 -0.78 6.84
CA ASP A 53 -10.00 -0.98 5.39
C ASP A 53 -11.20 -1.78 4.84
N SER A 54 -11.00 -2.73 3.94
CA SER A 54 -12.03 -3.64 3.39
C SER A 54 -13.45 -3.02 3.29
N TRP A 55 -13.55 -1.85 2.68
CA TRP A 55 -14.79 -1.06 2.58
C TRP A 55 -16.01 -1.90 2.17
N SER A 56 -15.84 -2.85 1.23
CA SER A 56 -16.95 -3.65 0.72
C SER A 56 -17.57 -4.57 1.77
N PHE A 57 -16.77 -5.05 2.73
CA PHE A 57 -17.23 -5.86 3.86
C PHE A 57 -17.67 -4.96 5.02
N GLY A 58 -16.78 -4.08 5.51
CA GLY A 58 -17.00 -3.22 6.67
C GLY A 58 -18.28 -2.37 6.54
N SER A 59 -18.49 -1.73 5.38
CA SER A 59 -19.69 -0.91 5.17
C SER A 59 -21.01 -1.69 5.22
N ARG A 60 -21.01 -2.98 4.85
CA ARG A 60 -22.21 -3.83 4.95
C ARG A 60 -22.52 -4.23 6.39
N VAL A 61 -21.49 -4.54 7.18
CA VAL A 61 -21.63 -4.79 8.62
C VAL A 61 -22.17 -3.54 9.29
N GLN A 62 -21.54 -2.38 9.09
CA GLN A 62 -21.93 -1.10 9.70
C GLN A 62 -23.37 -0.69 9.34
N LYS A 63 -23.79 -0.86 8.09
CA LYS A 63 -25.18 -0.61 7.68
C LYS A 63 -26.18 -1.51 8.38
N LYS A 64 -25.85 -2.79 8.58
CA LYS A 64 -26.73 -3.73 9.30
C LYS A 64 -26.85 -3.36 10.77
N LEU A 65 -25.73 -3.03 11.44
CA LEU A 65 -25.75 -2.58 12.82
C LEU A 65 -26.56 -1.29 12.99
N ARG A 66 -26.45 -0.34 12.07
CA ARG A 66 -27.24 0.89 12.06
C ARG A 66 -28.75 0.60 11.88
N ALA A 67 -29.09 -0.33 10.98
CA ALA A 67 -30.49 -0.75 10.76
C ALA A 67 -31.10 -1.44 11.99
N LEU A 68 -30.29 -2.18 12.75
CA LEU A 68 -30.70 -2.81 14.03
C LEU A 68 -30.79 -1.81 15.19
N LYS A 69 -30.47 -0.53 14.98
CA LYS A 69 -30.53 0.54 16.00
C LYS A 69 -29.78 0.16 17.29
N THR A 70 -28.61 -0.43 17.16
CA THR A 70 -27.83 -0.97 18.29
C THR A 70 -27.36 0.10 19.28
N GLY A 71 -27.26 1.36 18.87
CA GLY A 71 -26.67 2.45 19.65
C GLY A 71 -25.14 2.35 19.81
N ILE A 72 -24.50 1.32 19.24
CA ILE A 72 -23.04 1.14 19.31
C ILE A 72 -22.37 2.12 18.35
N PRO A 73 -21.43 2.97 18.79
CA PRO A 73 -20.66 3.85 17.94
C PRO A 73 -19.87 3.07 16.89
N GLN A 74 -19.81 3.60 15.67
CA GLN A 74 -19.16 2.94 14.55
C GLN A 74 -18.06 3.82 13.94
N ILE A 75 -16.84 3.36 13.99
CA ILE A 75 -15.67 4.01 13.39
C ILE A 75 -15.27 3.25 12.12
N HIS A 76 -14.81 3.98 11.12
CA HIS A 76 -14.12 3.39 9.97
C HIS A 76 -12.70 3.95 9.88
N TYR A 77 -11.72 3.07 9.88
CA TYR A 77 -10.31 3.39 9.69
C TYR A 77 -9.87 3.02 8.29
N VAL A 78 -9.18 3.92 7.62
CA VAL A 78 -8.80 3.92 6.18
C VAL A 78 -9.96 4.37 5.27
N ALA A 79 -9.94 5.64 4.91
CA ALA A 79 -10.95 6.23 4.03
C ALA A 79 -11.04 5.51 2.67
N PRO A 80 -12.25 5.23 2.16
CA PRO A 80 -12.37 4.78 0.78
C PRO A 80 -11.89 5.89 -0.16
N GLN A 81 -11.12 5.53 -1.19
CA GLN A 81 -10.50 6.46 -2.14
C GLN A 81 -11.55 7.18 -3.03
N VAL A 82 -12.41 8.00 -2.41
CA VAL A 82 -13.49 8.72 -3.09
C VAL A 82 -12.97 9.82 -4.04
N TRP A 83 -11.75 10.27 -3.85
CA TRP A 83 -11.06 11.19 -4.72
C TRP A 83 -10.67 10.56 -6.07
N ALA A 84 -10.50 9.23 -6.12
CA ALA A 84 -10.20 8.50 -7.33
C ALA A 84 -11.45 8.00 -8.05
N TRP A 85 -12.45 7.51 -7.29
CA TRP A 85 -13.68 6.96 -7.88
C TRP A 85 -14.82 6.84 -6.87
N LYS A 86 -16.08 6.67 -7.36
CA LYS A 86 -17.28 6.47 -6.51
C LYS A 86 -17.50 7.56 -5.46
N LYS A 87 -17.41 8.82 -5.85
CA LYS A 87 -17.68 10.02 -5.01
C LYS A 87 -18.97 9.93 -4.17
N LYS A 88 -20.00 9.20 -4.66
CA LYS A 88 -21.27 8.97 -3.91
C LYS A 88 -21.07 8.31 -2.54
N ARG A 89 -19.96 7.59 -2.31
CA ARG A 89 -19.68 6.97 -1.01
C ARG A 89 -19.52 8.01 0.09
N ALA A 90 -18.80 9.09 -0.18
CA ALA A 90 -18.63 10.19 0.79
C ALA A 90 -19.97 10.76 1.24
N ARG A 91 -20.92 10.95 0.30
CA ARG A 91 -22.25 11.52 0.59
C ARG A 91 -23.14 10.66 1.48
N THR A 92 -22.88 9.38 1.58
CA THR A 92 -23.76 8.43 2.28
C THR A 92 -23.16 7.82 3.52
N MET A 93 -21.86 7.99 3.73
CA MET A 93 -21.12 7.32 4.79
C MET A 93 -21.57 7.75 6.19
N HIS A 94 -21.87 9.04 6.38
CA HIS A 94 -22.38 9.61 7.64
C HIS A 94 -23.67 8.94 8.15
N LYS A 95 -24.40 8.23 7.28
CA LYS A 95 -25.65 7.55 7.66
C LYS A 95 -25.43 6.31 8.53
N TYR A 96 -24.21 5.75 8.51
CA TYR A 96 -23.91 4.49 9.20
C TYR A 96 -22.49 4.43 9.80
N VAL A 97 -21.68 5.46 9.63
CA VAL A 97 -20.39 5.64 10.29
C VAL A 97 -20.48 6.92 11.10
N ASP A 98 -20.10 6.88 12.36
CA ASP A 98 -20.11 8.05 13.25
C ASP A 98 -18.81 8.84 13.14
N ARG A 99 -17.69 8.15 12.88
CA ARG A 99 -16.37 8.78 12.73
C ARG A 99 -15.50 8.05 11.71
N LEU A 100 -14.78 8.81 10.90
CA LEU A 100 -13.84 8.31 9.90
C LEU A 100 -12.42 8.72 10.29
N LEU A 101 -11.49 7.75 10.32
CA LEU A 101 -10.07 7.99 10.51
C LEU A 101 -9.37 7.86 9.17
N THR A 102 -8.71 8.91 8.72
CA THR A 102 -8.07 9.01 7.41
C THR A 102 -6.56 8.92 7.50
N LEU A 103 -5.94 8.41 6.44
CA LEU A 103 -4.49 8.22 6.35
C LEU A 103 -3.77 9.37 5.66
N LEU A 104 -4.49 10.17 4.87
CA LEU A 104 -3.91 11.27 4.12
C LEU A 104 -4.54 12.60 4.56
N PRO A 105 -3.74 13.68 4.73
CA PRO A 105 -4.24 14.95 5.26
C PRO A 105 -5.28 15.64 4.38
N GLN A 106 -5.31 15.32 3.08
CA GLN A 106 -6.30 15.88 2.16
C GLN A 106 -7.63 15.11 2.11
N GLU A 107 -7.78 13.96 2.79
CA GLU A 107 -8.99 13.15 2.73
C GLU A 107 -10.18 13.74 3.49
N PRO A 108 -10.03 14.38 4.67
CA PRO A 108 -11.16 14.93 5.41
C PRO A 108 -12.06 15.84 4.60
N LYS A 109 -11.50 16.67 3.70
CA LYS A 109 -12.27 17.62 2.86
C LYS A 109 -13.33 16.95 1.97
N TYR A 110 -13.23 15.63 1.73
CA TYR A 110 -14.20 14.90 0.91
C TYR A 110 -15.39 14.39 1.73
N PHE A 111 -15.30 14.34 3.06
CA PHE A 111 -16.30 13.74 3.94
C PHE A 111 -16.96 14.74 4.87
N THR A 112 -16.19 15.69 5.43
CA THR A 112 -16.71 16.70 6.36
C THR A 112 -17.85 17.55 5.80
N PRO A 113 -17.89 17.91 4.49
CA PRO A 113 -19.04 18.65 3.93
C PRO A 113 -20.36 17.89 3.97
N TYR A 114 -20.33 16.58 4.18
CA TYR A 114 -21.52 15.74 4.30
C TYR A 114 -21.86 15.39 5.76
N GLY A 115 -21.26 16.10 6.73
CA GLY A 115 -21.54 15.93 8.15
C GLY A 115 -20.88 14.70 8.81
N LEU A 116 -19.90 14.05 8.16
CA LEU A 116 -19.15 12.97 8.78
C LEU A 116 -17.96 13.51 9.57
N ALA A 117 -17.94 13.27 10.88
CA ALA A 117 -16.77 13.55 11.72
C ALA A 117 -15.56 12.77 11.16
N THR A 118 -14.51 13.49 10.82
CA THR A 118 -13.37 12.91 10.10
C THR A 118 -12.06 13.47 10.64
N ASP A 119 -11.16 12.58 11.07
CA ASP A 119 -9.86 12.93 11.61
C ASP A 119 -8.74 12.37 10.73
N PHE A 120 -7.73 13.19 10.48
CA PHE A 120 -6.47 12.71 9.94
C PHE A 120 -5.62 12.19 11.09
N VAL A 121 -5.35 10.88 11.10
CA VAL A 121 -4.57 10.23 12.16
C VAL A 121 -3.13 9.90 11.76
N GLY A 122 -2.79 10.11 10.49
CA GLY A 122 -1.48 9.76 9.92
C GLY A 122 -1.50 8.43 9.17
N HIS A 123 -0.41 8.15 8.45
CA HIS A 123 -0.29 6.95 7.62
C HIS A 123 0.60 5.90 8.30
N PRO A 124 0.15 4.63 8.45
CA PRO A 124 0.90 3.59 9.17
C PRO A 124 2.25 3.24 8.54
N VAL A 125 2.55 3.70 7.34
CA VAL A 125 3.87 3.52 6.69
C VAL A 125 5.02 4.10 7.53
N ILE A 126 4.77 5.15 8.32
CA ILE A 126 5.80 5.74 9.18
C ILE A 126 6.10 4.92 10.45
N GLU A 127 5.27 3.91 10.72
CA GLU A 127 5.49 2.88 11.74
C GLU A 127 6.00 1.57 11.13
N SER A 128 6.15 1.53 9.81
CA SER A 128 6.66 0.33 9.11
C SER A 128 8.11 0.07 9.52
N PRO A 129 8.51 -1.19 9.69
CA PRO A 129 9.90 -1.56 9.96
C PRO A 129 10.91 -1.01 8.94
N VAL A 130 10.46 -0.61 7.75
CA VAL A 130 11.33 0.02 6.74
C VAL A 130 11.99 1.33 7.24
N VAL A 131 11.38 2.02 8.21
CA VAL A 131 11.95 3.23 8.85
C VAL A 131 13.27 2.90 9.55
N ASN A 132 13.39 1.69 10.07
CA ASN A 132 14.56 1.20 10.81
C ASN A 132 15.29 0.09 10.03
N GLY A 133 15.12 0.03 8.71
CA GLY A 133 15.79 -0.96 7.89
C GLY A 133 17.31 -0.81 7.94
N ASP A 134 18.02 -1.92 8.18
CA ASP A 134 19.47 -1.98 8.30
C ASP A 134 20.11 -2.51 7.01
N GLY A 135 20.50 -1.58 6.15
CA GLY A 135 21.15 -1.89 4.88
C GLY A 135 22.54 -2.52 5.06
N GLU A 136 23.27 -2.20 6.12
CA GLU A 136 24.59 -2.78 6.39
C GLU A 136 24.47 -4.24 6.83
N THR A 137 23.52 -4.54 7.72
CA THR A 137 23.23 -5.93 8.09
C THR A 137 22.82 -6.76 6.87
N PHE A 138 22.04 -6.19 5.94
CA PHE A 138 21.70 -6.84 4.69
C PHE A 138 22.93 -7.16 3.85
N ARG A 139 23.82 -6.19 3.67
CA ARG A 139 25.08 -6.37 2.90
C ARG A 139 25.95 -7.47 3.50
N ARG A 140 26.18 -7.45 4.80
CA ARG A 140 26.95 -8.48 5.52
C ARG A 140 26.34 -9.89 5.38
N LYS A 141 25.01 -9.98 5.52
CA LYS A 141 24.28 -11.27 5.42
C LYS A 141 24.42 -11.95 4.07
N TYR A 142 24.50 -11.16 3.01
CA TYR A 142 24.51 -11.66 1.63
C TYR A 142 25.85 -11.43 0.91
N ASP A 143 26.92 -11.17 1.66
CA ASP A 143 28.28 -10.98 1.15
C ASP A 143 28.37 -9.94 0.01
N ILE A 144 27.63 -8.84 0.15
CA ILE A 144 27.60 -7.75 -0.83
C ILE A 144 28.70 -6.75 -0.44
N GLU A 145 29.63 -6.49 -1.35
CA GLU A 145 30.76 -5.59 -1.13
C GLU A 145 30.31 -4.16 -0.76
N ASP A 146 31.12 -3.52 0.10
CA ASP A 146 30.89 -2.13 0.45
C ASP A 146 31.00 -1.23 -0.79
N GLY A 147 30.03 -0.33 -0.93
CA GLY A 147 29.94 0.54 -2.10
C GLY A 147 29.32 -0.08 -3.36
N GLN A 148 29.11 -1.40 -3.42
CA GLN A 148 28.41 -2.02 -4.55
C GLN A 148 26.99 -1.48 -4.64
N LYS A 149 26.60 -0.98 -5.82
CA LYS A 149 25.26 -0.41 -6.05
C LYS A 149 24.21 -1.52 -6.18
N ILE A 150 23.13 -1.42 -5.41
CA ILE A 150 22.05 -2.40 -5.35
C ILE A 150 20.80 -1.82 -6.03
N ILE A 151 20.22 -2.56 -6.96
CA ILE A 151 18.91 -2.26 -7.58
C ILE A 151 17.86 -3.22 -7.04
N CYS A 152 16.86 -2.67 -6.36
CA CYS A 152 15.74 -3.43 -5.81
C CYS A 152 14.60 -3.55 -6.83
N LEU A 153 14.17 -4.76 -7.11
CA LEU A 153 13.06 -5.06 -8.02
C LEU A 153 11.84 -5.53 -7.21
N LEU A 154 10.75 -4.78 -7.26
CA LEU A 154 9.54 -5.00 -6.48
C LEU A 154 8.33 -5.16 -7.41
N PRO A 155 8.18 -6.32 -8.09
CA PRO A 155 7.18 -6.51 -9.14
C PRO A 155 5.74 -6.69 -8.64
N GLY A 156 5.53 -6.55 -7.33
CA GLY A 156 4.22 -6.67 -6.68
C GLY A 156 4.09 -7.92 -5.81
N SER A 157 2.97 -8.00 -5.09
CA SER A 157 2.66 -9.06 -4.13
C SER A 157 1.58 -10.04 -4.63
N ARG A 158 1.06 -9.84 -5.85
CA ARG A 158 -0.01 -10.66 -6.46
C ARG A 158 0.48 -11.35 -7.72
N HIS A 159 0.00 -12.56 -7.97
CA HIS A 159 0.38 -13.35 -9.15
C HIS A 159 0.22 -12.58 -10.47
N ASN A 160 -0.87 -11.85 -10.64
CA ASN A 160 -1.15 -11.07 -11.85
C ASN A 160 -0.19 -9.88 -12.03
N GLU A 161 0.23 -9.23 -10.95
CA GLU A 161 1.22 -8.14 -10.96
C GLU A 161 2.58 -8.69 -11.36
N VAL A 162 3.08 -9.69 -10.63
CA VAL A 162 4.37 -10.34 -10.91
C VAL A 162 4.45 -10.83 -12.36
N SER A 163 3.40 -11.51 -12.85
CA SER A 163 3.39 -12.06 -14.21
C SER A 163 3.50 -11.00 -15.31
N ARG A 164 3.03 -9.77 -15.05
CA ARG A 164 3.06 -8.68 -16.03
C ARG A 164 4.27 -7.77 -15.90
N LEU A 165 4.74 -7.54 -14.68
CA LEU A 165 5.79 -6.56 -14.40
C LEU A 165 7.18 -7.17 -14.35
N LEU A 166 7.34 -8.37 -13.77
CA LEU A 166 8.66 -8.99 -13.62
C LEU A 166 9.39 -9.18 -14.96
N PRO A 167 8.75 -9.60 -16.06
CA PRO A 167 9.45 -9.71 -17.35
C PRO A 167 10.06 -8.38 -17.83
N VAL A 168 9.33 -7.28 -17.66
CA VAL A 168 9.79 -5.94 -18.05
C VAL A 168 10.91 -5.46 -17.12
N PHE A 169 10.81 -5.73 -15.83
CA PHE A 169 11.83 -5.37 -14.84
C PHE A 169 13.12 -6.16 -15.07
N LEU A 170 13.02 -7.45 -15.39
CA LEU A 170 14.19 -8.27 -15.73
C LEU A 170 14.86 -7.81 -17.04
N GLN A 171 14.08 -7.46 -18.05
CA GLN A 171 14.62 -6.89 -19.28
C GLN A 171 15.39 -5.57 -19.01
N ALA A 172 14.84 -4.71 -18.19
CA ALA A 172 15.52 -3.48 -17.76
C ALA A 172 16.80 -3.78 -16.97
N ALA A 173 16.74 -4.74 -16.03
CA ALA A 173 17.88 -5.16 -15.24
C ALA A 173 19.00 -5.78 -16.09
N GLN A 174 18.66 -6.55 -17.15
CA GLN A 174 19.64 -7.08 -18.10
C GLN A 174 20.37 -5.96 -18.85
N ILE A 175 19.64 -4.94 -19.33
CA ILE A 175 20.25 -3.78 -20.00
C ILE A 175 21.15 -3.01 -19.03
N LEU A 176 20.67 -2.77 -17.80
CA LEU A 176 21.45 -2.12 -16.75
C LEU A 176 22.72 -2.90 -16.41
N LYS A 177 22.65 -4.24 -16.34
CA LYS A 177 23.82 -5.10 -16.07
C LYS A 177 24.87 -5.04 -17.18
N GLN A 178 24.43 -4.88 -18.44
CA GLN A 178 25.35 -4.69 -19.58
C GLN A 178 26.03 -3.31 -19.53
N GLN A 179 25.32 -2.27 -19.09
CA GLN A 179 25.86 -0.92 -18.98
C GLN A 179 26.73 -0.75 -17.72
N HIS A 180 26.38 -1.42 -16.63
CA HIS A 180 26.97 -1.35 -15.30
C HIS A 180 27.20 -2.76 -14.75
N PRO A 181 28.28 -3.45 -15.14
CA PRO A 181 28.54 -4.85 -14.75
C PRO A 181 28.65 -5.07 -13.23
N GLU A 182 28.97 -4.04 -12.46
CA GLU A 182 29.07 -4.06 -11.00
C GLU A 182 27.73 -4.10 -10.27
N LEU A 183 26.61 -3.79 -10.92
CA LEU A 183 25.30 -3.72 -10.26
C LEU A 183 24.88 -5.07 -9.66
N PHE A 184 24.37 -5.00 -8.47
CA PHE A 184 23.74 -6.10 -7.76
C PHE A 184 22.20 -5.95 -7.82
N PHE A 185 21.48 -7.05 -8.06
CA PHE A 185 20.03 -7.04 -8.16
C PHE A 185 19.41 -7.89 -7.05
N VAL A 186 18.37 -7.34 -6.39
CA VAL A 186 17.62 -8.06 -5.36
C VAL A 186 16.12 -7.98 -5.62
N ILE A 187 15.43 -9.08 -5.40
CA ILE A 187 13.95 -9.17 -5.40
C ILE A 187 13.48 -9.58 -4.02
N PRO A 188 13.10 -8.62 -3.17
CA PRO A 188 12.34 -8.95 -1.97
C PRO A 188 10.93 -9.42 -2.38
N THR A 189 10.54 -10.59 -1.92
CA THR A 189 9.26 -11.20 -2.29
C THR A 189 8.47 -11.67 -1.09
N VAL A 190 7.18 -11.89 -1.28
CA VAL A 190 6.28 -12.45 -0.25
C VAL A 190 5.97 -13.90 -0.57
N LYS A 191 5.69 -14.71 0.46
CA LYS A 191 5.45 -16.16 0.33
C LYS A 191 4.43 -16.51 -0.76
N THR A 192 3.39 -15.69 -0.93
CA THR A 192 2.31 -15.92 -1.91
C THR A 192 2.78 -15.97 -3.36
N VAL A 193 3.86 -15.26 -3.71
CA VAL A 193 4.36 -15.16 -5.09
C VAL A 193 5.81 -15.63 -5.25
N ALA A 194 6.50 -16.00 -4.16
CA ALA A 194 7.91 -16.39 -4.16
C ALA A 194 8.22 -17.53 -5.15
N GLN A 195 7.41 -18.59 -5.16
CA GLN A 195 7.59 -19.70 -6.09
C GLN A 195 7.47 -19.25 -7.55
N ARG A 196 6.53 -18.35 -7.85
CA ARG A 196 6.37 -17.80 -9.20
C ARG A 196 7.56 -16.95 -9.61
N VAL A 197 8.05 -16.11 -8.72
CA VAL A 197 9.24 -15.28 -8.95
C VAL A 197 10.44 -16.18 -9.28
N LYS A 198 10.70 -17.18 -8.43
CA LYS A 198 11.81 -18.14 -8.64
C LYS A 198 11.69 -18.90 -9.97
N ALA A 199 10.49 -19.35 -10.32
CA ALA A 199 10.26 -20.04 -11.60
C ALA A 199 10.53 -19.14 -12.81
N MET A 200 10.18 -17.85 -12.73
CA MET A 200 10.44 -16.90 -13.82
C MET A 200 11.93 -16.53 -13.92
N LEU A 201 12.67 -16.55 -12.81
CA LEU A 201 14.11 -16.30 -12.79
C LEU A 201 14.94 -17.48 -13.28
N ALA A 202 14.44 -18.71 -13.21
CA ALA A 202 15.17 -19.90 -13.65
C ALA A 202 15.63 -19.83 -15.13
N ASN A 203 14.91 -19.04 -15.94
CA ASN A 203 15.24 -18.81 -17.36
C ASN A 203 15.89 -17.43 -17.62
N ALA A 204 16.18 -16.66 -16.55
CA ALA A 204 16.80 -15.35 -16.69
C ALA A 204 18.33 -15.48 -16.66
N ALA A 205 19.00 -15.00 -17.69
CA ALA A 205 20.47 -14.95 -17.76
C ALA A 205 21.05 -13.78 -16.91
N LEU A 206 20.45 -13.51 -15.74
CA LEU A 206 20.83 -12.43 -14.84
C LEU A 206 20.88 -12.97 -13.40
N PRO A 207 22.01 -12.83 -12.69
CA PRO A 207 22.08 -13.17 -11.29
C PRO A 207 21.23 -12.17 -10.48
N VAL A 208 20.20 -12.68 -9.80
CA VAL A 208 19.30 -11.91 -8.94
C VAL A 208 19.14 -12.63 -7.61
N LEU A 209 19.43 -11.95 -6.53
CA LEU A 209 19.15 -12.45 -5.18
C LEU A 209 17.64 -12.34 -4.90
N VAL A 210 17.02 -13.46 -4.54
CA VAL A 210 15.62 -13.47 -4.07
C VAL A 210 15.61 -13.63 -2.56
N VAL A 211 15.00 -12.68 -1.85
CA VAL A 211 14.87 -12.74 -0.39
C VAL A 211 13.40 -12.82 0.02
N GLU A 212 13.15 -13.60 1.05
CA GLU A 212 11.83 -13.79 1.65
C GLU A 212 11.89 -13.43 3.14
N GLY A 213 10.80 -12.90 3.64
CA GLY A 213 10.72 -12.44 5.02
C GLY A 213 10.60 -10.92 5.12
N GLU A 214 9.97 -10.48 6.19
CA GLU A 214 9.63 -9.07 6.37
C GLU A 214 10.89 -8.25 6.68
N GLU A 215 11.77 -8.76 7.54
CA GLU A 215 13.02 -8.11 7.93
C GLU A 215 13.95 -7.96 6.72
N ASP A 216 14.25 -9.05 6.01
CA ASP A 216 15.12 -9.02 4.82
C ASP A 216 14.55 -8.10 3.73
N ARG A 217 13.23 -8.03 3.58
CA ARG A 217 12.58 -7.12 2.64
C ARG A 217 12.90 -5.65 2.96
N HIS A 218 12.77 -5.25 4.22
CA HIS A 218 13.02 -3.88 4.64
C HIS A 218 14.51 -3.54 4.61
N ASN A 219 15.36 -4.45 5.05
CA ASN A 219 16.82 -4.29 5.00
C ASN A 219 17.33 -4.22 3.55
N ALA A 220 16.77 -5.02 2.63
CA ALA A 220 17.09 -4.92 1.20
C ALA A 220 16.70 -3.56 0.61
N MET A 221 15.52 -3.02 0.97
CA MET A 221 15.12 -1.68 0.55
C MET A 221 16.12 -0.64 1.05
N SER A 222 16.47 -0.66 2.35
CA SER A 222 17.42 0.30 2.95
C SER A 222 18.81 0.18 2.39
N ALA A 223 19.24 -1.02 1.95
CA ALA A 223 20.53 -1.24 1.28
C ALA A 223 20.56 -0.73 -0.17
N SER A 224 19.41 -0.42 -0.77
CA SER A 224 19.27 -0.20 -2.21
C SER A 224 19.67 1.22 -2.61
N THR A 225 20.42 1.32 -3.71
CA THR A 225 20.78 2.58 -4.36
C THR A 225 19.59 3.16 -5.13
N ALA A 226 18.80 2.29 -5.77
CA ALA A 226 17.57 2.65 -6.47
C ALA A 226 16.62 1.45 -6.56
N ALA A 227 15.35 1.70 -6.89
CA ALA A 227 14.38 0.64 -7.03
C ALA A 227 13.47 0.79 -8.26
N ILE A 228 13.00 -0.36 -8.75
CA ILE A 228 11.96 -0.49 -9.77
C ILE A 228 10.77 -1.17 -9.08
N ALA A 229 9.67 -0.46 -8.91
CA ALA A 229 8.56 -0.95 -8.10
C ALA A 229 7.23 -0.98 -8.84
N ALA A 230 6.34 -1.89 -8.44
CA ALA A 230 4.94 -1.82 -8.79
C ALA A 230 4.26 -0.65 -8.05
N SER A 231 3.17 -0.13 -8.62
CA SER A 231 2.37 0.89 -7.93
C SER A 231 1.64 0.27 -6.72
N GLY A 232 1.74 0.93 -5.58
CA GLY A 232 1.11 0.49 -4.33
C GLY A 232 1.78 1.09 -3.09
N THR A 233 1.50 0.51 -1.95
CA THR A 233 2.05 0.93 -0.64
C THR A 233 3.59 0.87 -0.60
N VAL A 234 4.17 -0.11 -1.32
CA VAL A 234 5.63 -0.30 -1.39
C VAL A 234 6.38 0.92 -1.93
N ALA A 235 5.77 1.68 -2.83
CA ALA A 235 6.37 2.92 -3.32
C ALA A 235 6.44 4.00 -2.23
N LEU A 236 5.50 4.01 -1.31
CA LEU A 236 5.55 4.89 -0.15
C LEU A 236 6.59 4.40 0.87
N GLU A 237 6.74 3.08 1.06
CA GLU A 237 7.81 2.50 1.88
C GLU A 237 9.20 2.91 1.34
N LEU A 238 9.41 2.87 0.01
CA LEU A 238 10.64 3.32 -0.62
C LEU A 238 10.90 4.83 -0.40
N ALA A 239 9.86 5.66 -0.46
CA ALA A 239 9.98 7.09 -0.18
C ALA A 239 10.34 7.37 1.29
N ILE A 240 9.80 6.58 2.23
CA ILE A 240 10.16 6.64 3.65
C ILE A 240 11.60 6.18 3.88
N ALA A 241 12.02 5.09 3.23
CA ALA A 241 13.40 4.59 3.27
C ALA A 241 14.39 5.48 2.49
N ASP A 242 13.91 6.58 1.89
CA ASP A 242 14.70 7.50 1.10
C ASP A 242 15.37 6.85 -0.14
N VAL A 243 14.74 5.83 -0.72
CA VAL A 243 15.25 5.11 -1.89
C VAL A 243 14.65 5.66 -3.18
N PRO A 244 15.47 6.23 -4.08
CA PRO A 244 15.00 6.70 -5.39
C PRO A 244 14.42 5.54 -6.19
N HIS A 245 13.26 5.80 -6.83
CA HIS A 245 12.58 4.73 -7.54
C HIS A 245 11.73 5.22 -8.71
N VAL A 246 11.44 4.29 -9.60
CA VAL A 246 10.49 4.43 -10.68
C VAL A 246 9.37 3.40 -10.53
N ILE A 247 8.14 3.79 -10.86
CA ILE A 247 7.00 2.88 -10.80
C ILE A 247 6.65 2.38 -12.19
N GLY A 248 6.56 1.03 -12.30
CA GLY A 248 5.95 0.35 -13.42
C GLY A 248 4.56 -0.18 -13.05
N TYR A 249 3.58 0.00 -13.94
CA TYR A 249 2.25 -0.57 -13.73
C TYR A 249 1.58 -1.01 -15.03
N LYS A 250 1.14 -2.26 -15.05
CA LYS A 250 0.40 -2.85 -16.19
C LYS A 250 -0.81 -3.61 -15.69
N VAL A 251 -1.97 -3.30 -16.26
CA VAL A 251 -3.21 -4.10 -16.10
C VAL A 251 -3.62 -4.70 -17.44
N ALA A 252 -4.59 -5.61 -17.41
CA ALA A 252 -5.13 -6.17 -18.64
C ALA A 252 -5.68 -5.04 -19.55
N PRO A 253 -5.53 -5.14 -20.88
CA PRO A 253 -5.93 -4.06 -21.81
C PRO A 253 -7.39 -3.61 -21.63
N LEU A 254 -8.30 -4.55 -21.43
CA LEU A 254 -9.70 -4.24 -21.19
C LEU A 254 -9.90 -3.47 -19.87
N THR A 255 -9.18 -3.84 -18.83
CA THR A 255 -9.18 -3.13 -17.54
C THR A 255 -8.59 -1.73 -17.71
N ALA A 256 -7.51 -1.58 -18.48
CA ALA A 256 -6.88 -0.29 -18.75
C ALA A 256 -7.85 0.67 -19.45
N ALA A 257 -8.58 0.20 -20.45
CA ALA A 257 -9.57 0.99 -21.18
C ALA A 257 -10.71 1.46 -20.25
N LEU A 258 -11.23 0.58 -19.39
CA LEU A 258 -12.24 0.93 -18.40
C LEU A 258 -11.71 1.92 -17.36
N VAL A 259 -10.54 1.66 -16.81
CA VAL A 259 -9.89 2.51 -15.79
C VAL A 259 -9.64 3.91 -16.33
N LYS A 260 -9.11 4.05 -17.55
CA LYS A 260 -8.86 5.34 -18.20
C LYS A 260 -10.14 6.18 -18.33
N HIS A 261 -11.29 5.53 -18.54
CA HIS A 261 -12.57 6.22 -18.67
C HIS A 261 -13.19 6.65 -17.34
N PHE A 262 -12.93 5.90 -16.25
CA PHE A 262 -13.57 6.11 -14.94
C PHE A 262 -12.67 6.79 -13.89
N LEU A 263 -11.35 6.73 -14.03
CA LEU A 263 -10.42 7.36 -13.10
C LEU A 263 -10.05 8.77 -13.59
N HIS A 264 -10.44 9.77 -12.80
CA HIS A 264 -10.06 11.17 -12.99
C HIS A 264 -8.92 11.54 -12.02
N ILE A 265 -7.87 10.72 -11.99
CA ILE A 265 -6.69 10.97 -11.16
C ILE A 265 -5.50 11.33 -12.06
N GLN A 266 -4.76 12.34 -11.64
CA GLN A 266 -3.55 12.77 -12.32
C GLN A 266 -2.38 11.81 -12.04
N PHE A 267 -2.33 11.27 -10.82
CA PHE A 267 -1.26 10.39 -10.33
C PHE A 267 -1.82 9.14 -9.69
N VAL A 268 -1.08 8.02 -9.77
CA VAL A 268 -1.39 6.75 -9.11
C VAL A 268 -0.48 6.48 -7.91
N ASN A 269 0.67 7.14 -7.85
CA ASN A 269 1.62 7.06 -6.75
C ASN A 269 1.21 8.00 -5.60
N LEU A 270 1.19 7.47 -4.37
CA LEU A 270 0.79 8.24 -3.20
C LEU A 270 1.69 9.44 -2.92
N SER A 271 3.00 9.35 -3.17
CA SER A 271 3.93 10.48 -3.01
C SER A 271 3.60 11.63 -3.97
N ASN A 272 3.29 11.31 -5.24
CA ASN A 272 2.86 12.29 -6.23
C ASN A 272 1.51 12.92 -5.87
N ILE A 273 0.56 12.10 -5.39
CA ILE A 273 -0.76 12.55 -4.93
C ILE A 273 -0.64 13.49 -3.72
N LEU A 274 0.22 13.16 -2.76
CA LEU A 274 0.48 13.99 -1.56
C LEU A 274 1.04 15.36 -1.92
N LEU A 275 1.96 15.40 -2.89
CA LEU A 275 2.63 16.65 -3.30
C LEU A 275 1.90 17.39 -4.44
N GLY A 276 0.91 16.77 -5.10
CA GLY A 276 0.21 17.33 -6.24
C GLY A 276 1.10 17.51 -7.48
N ARG A 277 2.25 16.82 -7.55
CA ARG A 277 3.22 16.87 -8.64
C ARG A 277 3.97 15.56 -8.79
N GLU A 278 4.48 15.27 -10.00
CA GLU A 278 5.26 14.06 -10.27
C GLU A 278 6.67 14.23 -9.71
N ILE A 279 6.98 13.52 -8.62
CA ILE A 279 8.32 13.34 -8.09
C ILE A 279 8.84 11.92 -8.35
N VAL A 280 7.93 10.95 -8.44
CA VAL A 280 8.21 9.56 -8.81
C VAL A 280 7.69 9.33 -10.22
N PRO A 281 8.54 8.91 -11.17
CA PRO A 281 8.09 8.61 -12.53
C PRO A 281 7.07 7.47 -12.54
N GLU A 282 5.93 7.69 -13.19
CA GLU A 282 4.87 6.71 -13.34
C GLU A 282 4.85 6.15 -14.75
N LEU A 283 5.45 4.98 -14.93
CA LEU A 283 5.48 4.26 -16.20
C LEU A 283 4.24 3.35 -16.29
N LEU A 284 3.15 3.90 -16.79
CA LEU A 284 1.87 3.20 -16.87
C LEU A 284 1.68 2.59 -18.27
N GLN A 285 1.14 1.39 -18.32
CA GLN A 285 0.73 0.67 -19.54
C GLN A 285 1.83 0.65 -20.61
N GLU A 286 1.65 1.38 -21.72
CA GLU A 286 2.54 1.45 -22.88
C GLU A 286 3.90 2.11 -22.51
N ARG A 287 3.92 2.99 -21.53
CA ARG A 287 5.14 3.62 -21.01
C ARG A 287 5.97 2.67 -20.14
N CYS A 288 5.37 1.57 -19.63
CA CYS A 288 6.07 0.59 -18.82
C CYS A 288 6.88 -0.36 -19.72
N VAL A 289 8.00 0.13 -20.23
CA VAL A 289 8.96 -0.60 -21.06
C VAL A 289 10.36 -0.49 -20.48
N ALA A 290 11.23 -1.46 -20.76
CA ALA A 290 12.57 -1.55 -20.20
C ALA A 290 13.40 -0.28 -20.45
N ALA A 291 13.36 0.28 -21.67
CA ALA A 291 14.11 1.48 -22.02
C ALA A 291 13.78 2.70 -21.12
N ASN A 292 12.50 2.90 -20.83
CA ASN A 292 12.08 4.00 -19.95
C ASN A 292 12.52 3.77 -18.49
N ILE A 293 12.49 2.53 -18.02
CA ILE A 293 12.99 2.17 -16.68
C ILE A 293 14.48 2.44 -16.59
N VAL A 294 15.25 1.95 -17.58
CA VAL A 294 16.71 2.15 -17.66
C VAL A 294 17.08 3.63 -17.63
N LEU A 295 16.35 4.46 -18.39
CA LEU A 295 16.55 5.91 -18.41
C LEU A 295 16.52 6.51 -17.00
N TYR A 296 15.51 6.19 -16.20
CA TYR A 296 15.39 6.75 -14.85
C TYR A 296 16.38 6.13 -13.87
N ILE A 297 16.68 4.83 -13.96
CA ILE A 297 17.66 4.19 -13.08
C ILE A 297 19.06 4.77 -13.33
N ASN A 298 19.45 5.01 -14.57
CA ASN A 298 20.74 5.66 -14.88
C ASN A 298 20.83 7.05 -14.24
N ARG A 299 19.77 7.86 -14.32
CA ARG A 299 19.72 9.18 -13.65
C ARG A 299 19.91 9.07 -12.13
N PHE A 300 19.36 8.02 -11.51
CA PHE A 300 19.56 7.77 -10.08
C PHE A 300 20.99 7.32 -9.78
N LEU A 301 21.59 6.49 -10.63
CA LEU A 301 22.98 6.06 -10.49
C LEU A 301 23.98 7.20 -10.66
N GLU A 302 23.67 8.16 -11.53
CA GLU A 302 24.46 9.38 -11.81
C GLU A 302 24.20 10.50 -10.78
N GLN A 303 23.18 10.36 -9.94
CA GLN A 303 22.76 11.36 -8.94
C GLN A 303 22.53 12.75 -9.55
N ASP A 304 21.87 12.79 -10.71
CA ASP A 304 21.60 14.00 -11.47
C ASP A 304 20.60 14.97 -10.77
N SER A 305 20.17 15.99 -11.46
CA SER A 305 19.19 16.96 -10.92
C SER A 305 17.85 16.33 -10.59
N PHE A 306 17.44 15.28 -11.34
CA PHE A 306 16.17 14.59 -11.07
C PHE A 306 16.27 13.69 -9.83
N TYR A 307 17.39 13.04 -9.60
CA TYR A 307 17.66 12.32 -8.34
C TYR A 307 17.49 13.27 -7.14
N ARG A 308 18.15 14.44 -7.16
CA ARG A 308 18.01 15.44 -6.09
C ARG A 308 16.59 15.92 -5.90
N TYR A 309 15.89 16.21 -7.00
CA TYR A 309 14.47 16.61 -6.99
C TYR A 309 13.57 15.56 -6.33
N GLN A 310 13.80 14.27 -6.62
CA GLN A 310 13.04 13.19 -6.02
C GLN A 310 13.33 13.06 -4.51
N LYS A 311 14.60 13.16 -4.09
CA LYS A 311 15.01 13.11 -2.66
C LYS A 311 14.40 14.25 -1.85
N GLU A 312 14.41 15.48 -2.37
CA GLU A 312 13.74 16.63 -1.75
C GLU A 312 12.22 16.39 -1.65
N GLY A 313 11.64 15.74 -2.65
CA GLY A 313 10.24 15.33 -2.62
C GLY A 313 9.95 14.33 -1.51
N PHE A 314 10.81 13.34 -1.31
CA PHE A 314 10.66 12.34 -0.24
C PHE A 314 10.75 12.97 1.14
N GLU A 315 11.63 13.95 1.36
CA GLU A 315 11.70 14.68 2.61
C GLU A 315 10.38 15.38 2.93
N LYS A 316 9.76 16.04 1.93
CA LYS A 316 8.43 16.63 2.08
C LYS A 316 7.35 15.60 2.37
N VAL A 317 7.37 14.45 1.69
CA VAL A 317 6.42 13.34 1.94
C VAL A 317 6.56 12.84 3.38
N ARG A 318 7.79 12.60 3.86
CA ARG A 318 8.05 12.18 5.25
C ARG A 318 7.52 13.20 6.26
N THR A 319 7.74 14.48 6.01
CA THR A 319 7.22 15.59 6.85
C THR A 319 5.70 15.62 6.88
N ILE A 320 5.04 15.51 5.71
CA ILE A 320 3.57 15.52 5.58
C ILE A 320 2.95 14.32 6.32
N LEU A 321 3.57 13.15 6.21
CA LEU A 321 3.10 11.93 6.87
C LEU A 321 3.39 11.89 8.37
N GLY A 322 4.21 12.84 8.87
CA GLY A 322 4.50 13.00 10.29
C GLY A 322 5.59 12.07 10.81
N LEU A 323 6.55 11.68 9.98
CA LEU A 323 7.71 10.91 10.44
C LEU A 323 8.41 11.65 11.59
N GLY A 324 8.66 10.94 12.70
CA GLY A 324 9.24 11.51 13.92
C GLY A 324 8.25 12.23 14.85
N ARG A 325 6.94 12.22 14.54
CA ARG A 325 5.85 12.72 15.41
C ARG A 325 5.15 11.55 16.12
N GLN A 326 4.04 11.86 16.81
CA GLN A 326 3.18 10.86 17.44
C GLN A 326 2.73 9.82 16.41
N LYS A 327 2.74 8.55 16.81
CA LYS A 327 2.43 7.43 15.93
C LYS A 327 0.98 7.46 15.45
N PRO A 328 0.71 7.18 14.17
CA PRO A 328 -0.64 7.04 13.63
C PRO A 328 -1.54 6.08 14.41
N SER A 329 -0.97 4.97 14.91
CA SER A 329 -1.70 4.02 15.76
C SER A 329 -2.14 4.63 17.09
N GLU A 330 -1.30 5.45 17.72
CA GLU A 330 -1.62 6.17 18.96
C GLU A 330 -2.68 7.24 18.71
N ASN A 331 -2.51 8.05 17.65
CA ASN A 331 -3.51 9.03 17.24
C ASN A 331 -4.90 8.39 17.02
N ALA A 332 -4.92 7.24 16.33
CA ALA A 332 -6.16 6.51 16.09
C ALA A 332 -6.77 6.00 17.40
N ALA A 333 -5.96 5.47 18.32
CA ALA A 333 -6.39 5.00 19.62
C ALA A 333 -6.96 6.13 20.48
N ASP A 334 -6.33 7.32 20.48
CA ASP A 334 -6.80 8.49 21.23
C ASP A 334 -8.19 8.93 20.75
N VAL A 335 -8.43 8.95 19.43
CA VAL A 335 -9.75 9.27 18.88
C VAL A 335 -10.80 8.24 19.32
N VAL A 336 -10.47 6.95 19.27
CA VAL A 336 -11.37 5.85 19.69
C VAL A 336 -11.73 5.98 21.16
N LEU A 337 -10.72 6.13 22.04
CA LEU A 337 -10.91 6.26 23.48
C LEU A 337 -11.71 7.52 23.84
N GLY A 338 -11.47 8.63 23.14
CA GLY A 338 -12.25 9.85 23.32
C GLY A 338 -13.73 9.72 22.93
N MET A 339 -14.07 8.77 22.03
CA MET A 339 -15.48 8.48 21.73
C MET A 339 -16.13 7.63 22.82
N ILE A 340 -15.41 6.67 23.40
CA ILE A 340 -15.92 5.81 24.49
C ILE A 340 -16.21 6.66 25.74
N ARG A 341 -15.26 7.50 26.18
CA ARG A 341 -15.42 8.38 27.35
C ARG A 341 -16.63 9.31 27.23
N ARG A 342 -16.84 9.94 26.07
CA ARG A 342 -18.02 10.81 25.84
C ARG A 342 -19.34 10.05 25.87
N LYS A 343 -19.37 8.76 25.65
CA LYS A 343 -20.56 7.93 25.77
C LYS A 343 -20.88 7.62 27.24
N GLU A 344 -19.85 7.48 28.06
CA GLU A 344 -20.02 7.25 29.51
C GLU A 344 -20.50 8.51 30.26
N GLU A 345 -20.17 9.70 29.73
CA GLU A 345 -20.57 11.00 30.31
C GLU A 345 -21.96 11.49 29.86
N ALA A 346 -22.56 10.87 28.82
CA ALA A 346 -23.86 11.23 28.24
C ALA A 346 -24.99 10.30 28.69
#